data_4c9c253204cb3c0e07c6d943c4caf0dd
#
_entry.id   4c9c253204cb3c0e07c6d943c4caf0dd
#
_cell.length_a   1.000
_cell.length_b   1.000
_cell.length_c   1.000
_cell.angle_alpha   90.00
_cell.angle_beta   90.00
_cell.angle_gamma   90.00
#
_symmetry.space_group_name_H-M   'P 1'
#
loop_
_entity.id
_entity.type
_entity.pdbx_description
1 polymer ?
#
loop_
_entity_poly.entity_id
_entity_poly.type
_entity_poly.pdbx_seq_one_letter_code
_entity_poly.pdbx_strand_id
1 'polypeptide(L)'
;MMAFGSSSALAQGGGSSAPAKGGEHDPTGGGGVGDLGANGEGVDGGPIFIRLDSLLAPIIEKRRVKGYAEILLTLEVRDRDGMAEIYKKLVPLRDEFLRDLQFQAGMRGPGDPPINLKRIKARFVTLANRVVGEGVVVAVLVQSALYNGT
;
A
#
# COMPACT_ATOMS: atom_id res chain seq x y z
N MET A 1 -9.21 39.88 -51.90
CA MET A 1 -10.37 40.77 -51.93
C MET A 1 -11.10 40.61 -50.62
N MET A 2 -10.94 41.59 -49.75
CA MET A 2 -11.93 42.29 -48.94
C MET A 2 -12.75 41.39 -48.00
N ALA A 3 -12.98 41.65 -46.77
CA ALA A 3 -12.73 42.77 -45.88
C ALA A 3 -13.64 42.56 -44.64
N PHE A 4 -13.14 42.91 -43.49
CA PHE A 4 -13.79 43.63 -42.39
C PHE A 4 -15.07 43.10 -41.74
N GLY A 5 -15.04 43.16 -40.43
CA GLY A 5 -16.19 43.36 -39.58
C GLY A 5 -15.90 43.20 -38.09
N SER A 6 -15.42 44.28 -37.51
CA SER A 6 -15.35 44.55 -36.05
C SER A 6 -16.75 44.71 -35.44
N SER A 7 -16.87 44.48 -34.13
CA SER A 7 -17.54 45.32 -33.11
C SER A 7 -17.76 44.49 -31.85
N SER A 8 -17.08 44.68 -30.78
CA SER A 8 -17.30 45.54 -29.62
C SER A 8 -18.74 45.59 -29.10
N ALA A 9 -18.92 45.14 -27.89
CA ALA A 9 -19.77 45.81 -26.91
C ALA A 9 -19.45 45.36 -25.48
N LEU A 10 -19.10 46.32 -24.68
CA LEU A 10 -19.00 46.34 -23.22
C LEU A 10 -20.39 46.17 -22.58
N ALA A 11 -20.44 45.57 -21.42
CA ALA A 11 -21.33 45.99 -20.35
C ALA A 11 -20.73 45.63 -18.98
N GLN A 12 -20.54 46.67 -18.20
CA GLN A 12 -20.21 46.75 -16.80
C GLN A 12 -21.38 46.40 -15.89
N GLY A 13 -21.07 46.07 -14.68
CA GLY A 13 -21.95 46.09 -13.53
C GLY A 13 -21.50 45.00 -12.55
N GLY A 14 -20.89 45.25 -11.43
CA GLY A 14 -21.05 46.24 -10.41
C GLY A 14 -21.64 45.57 -9.18
N GLY A 15 -20.91 45.62 -8.06
CA GLY A 15 -21.42 45.23 -6.73
C GLY A 15 -20.54 44.23 -6.03
N SER A 16 -19.49 44.60 -5.33
CA SER A 16 -19.41 45.13 -4.01
C SER A 16 -19.95 44.19 -2.92
N SER A 17 -19.05 43.56 -2.17
CA SER A 17 -18.87 43.62 -0.72
C SER A 17 -18.03 42.48 -0.19
N ALA A 18 -16.84 42.78 0.26
CA ALA A 18 -16.12 42.05 1.30
C ALA A 18 -16.66 42.53 2.66
N PRO A 19 -16.35 41.93 3.83
CA PRO A 19 -14.98 41.63 4.27
C PRO A 19 -14.79 40.32 5.04
N ALA A 20 -13.62 39.76 4.89
CA ALA A 20 -12.58 39.49 5.86
C ALA A 20 -12.95 38.93 7.24
N LYS A 21 -12.35 37.82 7.53
CA LYS A 21 -11.56 37.47 8.72
C LYS A 21 -10.79 36.23 8.34
N GLY A 22 -9.52 36.20 8.19
CA GLY A 22 -8.54 36.34 9.25
C GLY A 22 -8.39 34.96 9.89
N GLY A 23 -7.60 34.08 9.24
CA GLY A 23 -7.11 32.85 9.84
C GLY A 23 -5.68 32.73 9.39
N GLU A 24 -4.77 33.06 10.30
CA GLU A 24 -3.33 32.87 10.14
C GLU A 24 -3.07 31.41 9.79
N HIS A 25 -2.50 31.20 8.64
CA HIS A 25 -1.92 29.92 8.24
C HIS A 25 -0.45 29.98 8.59
N ASP A 26 -0.11 29.34 9.70
CA ASP A 26 1.25 29.11 10.12
C ASP A 26 1.87 28.02 9.23
N PRO A 27 2.92 28.30 8.44
CA PRO A 27 3.59 27.30 7.64
C PRO A 27 4.76 26.74 8.44
N THR A 28 4.50 25.92 9.44
CA THR A 28 5.54 25.07 10.00
C THR A 28 5.58 23.77 9.23
N GLY A 29 6.63 23.65 8.43
CA GLY A 29 6.99 22.45 7.71
C GLY A 29 7.14 21.26 8.65
N GLY A 30 6.42 20.22 8.35
CA GLY A 30 6.62 18.88 8.91
C GLY A 30 6.70 17.92 7.75
N GLY A 31 7.84 17.29 7.60
CA GLY A 31 8.11 16.31 6.57
C GLY A 31 7.05 15.22 6.55
N GLY A 32 6.50 14.97 5.36
CA GLY A 32 5.57 13.91 5.12
C GLY A 32 6.21 12.55 5.38
N VAL A 33 5.96 12.00 6.53
CA VAL A 33 5.95 10.55 6.71
C VAL A 33 4.69 10.08 5.99
N GLY A 34 4.88 9.28 4.96
CA GLY A 34 3.81 8.77 4.12
C GLY A 34 2.63 8.32 4.97
N ASP A 35 1.47 8.75 4.57
CA ASP A 35 0.18 8.34 5.10
C ASP A 35 0.07 6.82 5.04
N LEU A 36 0.53 6.19 6.08
CA LEU A 36 0.22 4.80 6.38
C LEU A 36 -1.23 4.84 6.85
N GLY A 37 -2.15 4.68 5.90
CA GLY A 37 -3.57 4.64 6.17
C GLY A 37 -3.88 3.66 7.30
N ALA A 38 -3.82 4.17 8.52
CA ALA A 38 -4.31 3.52 9.71
C ALA A 38 -5.84 3.60 9.68
N ASN A 39 -6.46 2.82 8.81
CA ASN A 39 -7.88 2.54 8.94
C ASN A 39 -8.06 1.48 10.05
N GLY A 40 -7.65 1.86 11.25
CA GLY A 40 -7.91 1.12 12.46
C GLY A 40 -9.23 1.58 13.09
N GLU A 41 -10.32 1.53 12.37
CA GLU A 41 -11.66 1.63 12.98
C GLU A 41 -12.08 0.25 13.50
N GLY A 42 -11.47 -0.15 14.58
CA GLY A 42 -12.01 -1.21 15.42
C GLY A 42 -13.03 -0.62 16.36
N VAL A 43 -14.30 -0.74 16.02
CA VAL A 43 -15.37 -0.74 17.02
C VAL A 43 -15.04 -1.84 18.03
N ASP A 44 -15.18 -1.54 19.31
CA ASP A 44 -14.81 -2.43 20.42
C ASP A 44 -15.05 -3.91 20.12
N GLY A 45 -13.97 -4.69 19.95
CA GLY A 45 -13.97 -6.13 19.79
C GLY A 45 -13.94 -6.71 18.37
N GLY A 46 -13.85 -5.90 17.32
CA GLY A 46 -13.73 -6.38 15.94
C GLY A 46 -12.28 -6.70 15.51
N PRO A 47 -12.10 -7.42 14.38
CA PRO A 47 -10.79 -7.73 13.86
C PRO A 47 -10.03 -6.46 13.44
N ILE A 48 -8.73 -6.41 13.76
CA ILE A 48 -7.86 -5.30 13.42
C ILE A 48 -7.11 -5.65 12.14
N PHE A 49 -7.12 -4.74 11.18
CA PHE A 49 -6.46 -4.93 9.89
C PHE A 49 -5.33 -3.92 9.71
N ILE A 50 -4.14 -4.42 9.33
CA ILE A 50 -2.98 -3.60 9.00
C ILE A 50 -2.63 -3.83 7.54
N ARG A 51 -2.74 -2.78 6.75
CA ARG A 51 -2.30 -2.80 5.35
C ARG A 51 -0.79 -2.61 5.29
N LEU A 52 -0.11 -3.49 4.57
CA LEU A 52 1.32 -3.36 4.29
C LEU A 52 1.52 -2.66 2.95
N ASP A 53 2.66 -1.97 2.82
CA ASP A 53 3.11 -1.51 1.51
C ASP A 53 3.33 -2.69 0.57
N SER A 54 3.20 -2.44 -0.72
CA SER A 54 3.38 -3.50 -1.71
C SER A 54 4.77 -4.16 -1.61
N LEU A 55 4.78 -5.47 -1.77
CA LEU A 55 5.98 -6.27 -1.84
C LEU A 55 6.31 -6.53 -3.31
N LEU A 56 7.48 -6.07 -3.74
CA LEU A 56 7.95 -6.27 -5.11
C LEU A 56 9.06 -7.31 -5.12
N ALA A 57 8.84 -8.45 -5.76
CA ALA A 57 9.80 -9.53 -5.88
C ALA A 57 10.18 -9.80 -7.33
N PRO A 58 11.48 -9.87 -7.69
CA PRO A 58 11.89 -10.25 -9.03
C PRO A 58 11.61 -11.74 -9.27
N ILE A 59 11.13 -12.06 -10.45
CA ILE A 59 10.95 -13.44 -10.92
C ILE A 59 12.13 -13.81 -11.78
N ILE A 60 12.90 -14.76 -11.29
CA ILE A 60 14.14 -15.19 -11.94
C ILE A 60 13.94 -16.56 -12.59
N GLU A 61 14.19 -16.64 -13.88
CA GLU A 61 14.25 -17.90 -14.63
C GLU A 61 15.59 -18.01 -15.35
N LYS A 62 16.21 -19.17 -15.26
CA LYS A 62 17.51 -19.44 -15.92
C LYS A 62 18.54 -18.33 -15.65
N ARG A 63 18.62 -17.86 -14.40
CA ARG A 63 19.51 -16.77 -13.95
C ARG A 63 19.25 -15.39 -14.59
N ARG A 64 18.07 -15.19 -15.17
CA ARG A 64 17.66 -13.88 -15.74
C ARG A 64 16.36 -13.43 -15.09
N VAL A 65 16.26 -12.14 -14.83
CA VAL A 65 15.01 -11.54 -14.39
C VAL A 65 14.03 -11.58 -15.56
N LYS A 66 12.91 -12.24 -15.37
CA LYS A 66 11.83 -12.39 -16.35
C LYS A 66 10.65 -11.47 -16.09
N GLY A 67 10.66 -10.81 -14.94
CA GLY A 67 9.60 -9.92 -14.53
C GLY A 67 9.62 -9.68 -13.05
N TYR A 68 8.57 -9.04 -12.59
CA TYR A 68 8.36 -8.73 -11.18
C TYR A 68 6.95 -9.15 -10.77
N ALA A 69 6.85 -9.65 -9.56
CA ALA A 69 5.58 -9.85 -8.90
C ALA A 69 5.39 -8.77 -7.84
N GLU A 70 4.26 -8.08 -7.91
CA GLU A 70 3.84 -7.12 -6.93
C GLU A 70 2.66 -7.67 -6.14
N ILE A 71 2.77 -7.71 -4.81
CA ILE A 71 1.74 -8.23 -3.93
C ILE A 71 1.40 -7.18 -2.89
N LEU A 72 0.12 -6.86 -2.78
CA LEU A 72 -0.43 -6.02 -1.75
C LEU A 72 -1.13 -6.90 -0.71
N LEU A 73 -0.73 -6.74 0.55
CA LEU A 73 -1.19 -7.56 1.67
C LEU A 73 -1.86 -6.73 2.74
N THR A 74 -2.79 -7.36 3.44
CA THR A 74 -3.35 -6.88 4.69
C THR A 74 -3.22 -7.99 5.74
N LEU A 75 -2.75 -7.65 6.92
CA LEU A 75 -2.65 -8.55 8.05
C LEU A 75 -3.89 -8.38 8.93
N GLU A 76 -4.55 -9.48 9.27
CA GLU A 76 -5.53 -9.53 10.33
C GLU A 76 -4.81 -9.82 11.64
N VAL A 77 -4.99 -8.96 12.62
CA VAL A 77 -4.28 -8.97 13.89
C VAL A 77 -5.25 -9.21 15.01
N ARG A 78 -4.85 -10.01 15.99
CA ARG A 78 -5.70 -10.43 17.12
C ARG A 78 -6.19 -9.26 17.97
N ASP A 79 -5.29 -8.33 18.31
CA ASP A 79 -5.54 -7.27 19.28
C ASP A 79 -4.62 -6.05 19.06
N ARG A 80 -4.83 -5.00 19.84
CA ARG A 80 -4.05 -3.76 19.76
C ARG A 80 -2.59 -3.94 20.18
N ASP A 81 -2.32 -4.84 21.11
CA ASP A 81 -0.94 -5.13 21.52
C ASP A 81 -0.18 -5.81 20.38
N GLY A 82 -0.81 -6.74 19.69
CA GLY A 82 -0.28 -7.34 18.47
C GLY A 82 -0.03 -6.34 17.36
N MET A 83 -0.92 -5.36 17.19
CA MET A 83 -0.72 -4.26 16.25
C MET A 83 0.55 -3.47 16.59
N ALA A 84 0.75 -3.12 17.86
CA ALA A 84 1.96 -2.41 18.30
C ALA A 84 3.23 -3.22 18.02
N GLU A 85 3.21 -4.55 18.23
CA GLU A 85 4.33 -5.43 17.93
C GLU A 85 4.65 -5.49 16.43
N ILE A 86 3.63 -5.47 15.58
CA ILE A 86 3.83 -5.43 14.13
C ILE A 86 4.52 -4.14 13.71
N TYR A 87 4.08 -2.97 14.21
CA TYR A 87 4.72 -1.70 13.86
C TYR A 87 6.17 -1.62 14.34
N LYS A 88 6.50 -2.15 15.51
CA LYS A 88 7.89 -2.23 16.00
C LYS A 88 8.79 -3.09 15.11
N LYS A 89 8.22 -4.13 14.50
CA LYS A 89 8.96 -5.13 13.73
C LYS A 89 8.62 -5.12 12.22
N LEU A 90 8.09 -4.01 11.73
CA LEU A 90 7.62 -3.91 10.34
C LEU A 90 8.72 -4.19 9.31
N VAL A 91 9.93 -3.66 9.56
CA VAL A 91 11.06 -3.86 8.64
C VAL A 91 11.48 -5.33 8.57
N PRO A 92 11.82 -6.01 9.67
CA PRO A 92 12.18 -7.43 9.61
C PRO A 92 11.03 -8.31 9.11
N LEU A 93 9.78 -7.94 9.36
CA LEU A 93 8.62 -8.65 8.84
C LEU A 93 8.55 -8.58 7.30
N ARG A 94 8.74 -7.39 6.73
CA ARG A 94 8.79 -7.20 5.28
C ARG A 94 9.94 -7.96 4.64
N ASP A 95 11.12 -7.93 5.25
CA ASP A 95 12.31 -8.64 4.77
C ASP A 95 12.06 -10.16 4.70
N GLU A 96 11.42 -10.71 5.72
CA GLU A 96 11.08 -12.14 5.76
C GLU A 96 10.08 -12.51 4.66
N PHE A 97 9.07 -11.68 4.45
CA PHE A 97 8.11 -11.89 3.37
C PHE A 97 8.74 -11.81 1.98
N LEU A 98 9.60 -10.82 1.75
CA LEU A 98 10.31 -10.67 0.47
C LEU A 98 11.25 -11.85 0.22
N ARG A 99 11.96 -12.30 1.23
CA ARG A 99 12.85 -13.47 1.13
C ARG A 99 12.08 -14.73 0.77
N ASP A 100 10.93 -14.96 1.40
CA ASP A 100 10.09 -16.11 1.10
C ASP A 100 9.48 -16.04 -0.30
N LEU A 101 9.04 -14.86 -0.75
CA LEU A 101 8.55 -14.65 -2.11
C LEU A 101 9.61 -14.97 -3.15
N GLN A 102 10.82 -14.49 -2.98
CA GLN A 102 11.95 -14.77 -3.86
C GLN A 102 12.29 -16.26 -3.90
N PHE A 103 12.29 -16.90 -2.73
CA PHE A 103 12.49 -18.34 -2.65
C PHE A 103 11.41 -19.12 -3.40
N GLN A 104 10.14 -18.78 -3.19
CA GLN A 104 9.02 -19.45 -3.87
C GLN A 104 9.04 -19.20 -5.38
N ALA A 105 9.37 -17.99 -5.82
CA ALA A 105 9.49 -17.67 -7.23
C ALA A 105 10.61 -18.46 -7.92
N GLY A 106 11.69 -18.76 -7.20
CA GLY A 106 12.82 -19.57 -7.70
C GLY A 106 12.54 -21.08 -7.74
N MET A 107 11.58 -21.55 -6.97
CA MET A 107 11.25 -22.98 -6.83
C MET A 107 10.15 -23.47 -7.78
N ARG A 108 9.60 -22.61 -8.62
CA ARG A 108 8.50 -22.97 -9.50
C ARG A 108 8.97 -23.85 -10.66
N GLY A 109 8.10 -24.79 -11.04
CA GLY A 109 8.27 -25.62 -12.23
C GLY A 109 7.75 -24.97 -13.51
N PRO A 110 8.03 -25.57 -14.68
CA PRO A 110 7.43 -25.15 -15.95
C PRO A 110 5.90 -25.25 -15.88
N GLY A 111 5.22 -24.15 -16.19
CA GLY A 111 3.75 -24.10 -16.18
C GLY A 111 3.12 -23.69 -14.84
N ASP A 112 3.89 -23.60 -13.78
CA ASP A 112 3.39 -23.09 -12.51
C ASP A 112 3.11 -21.57 -12.56
N PRO A 113 2.07 -21.09 -11.85
CA PRO A 113 1.83 -19.67 -11.75
C PRO A 113 3.04 -18.98 -11.11
N PRO A 114 3.33 -17.72 -11.47
CA PRO A 114 4.47 -16.97 -10.91
C PRO A 114 4.48 -16.98 -9.38
N ILE A 115 3.31 -16.98 -8.78
CA ILE A 115 3.11 -16.99 -7.34
C ILE A 115 1.88 -17.82 -7.00
N ASN A 116 2.04 -18.74 -6.06
CA ASN A 116 0.93 -19.52 -5.51
C ASN A 116 0.33 -18.80 -4.29
N LEU A 117 -0.75 -18.04 -4.50
CA LEU A 117 -1.37 -17.20 -3.48
C LEU A 117 -1.87 -17.99 -2.26
N LYS A 118 -2.40 -19.19 -2.47
CA LYS A 118 -2.87 -20.05 -1.36
C LYS A 118 -1.72 -20.44 -0.45
N ARG A 119 -0.59 -20.82 -1.05
CA ARG A 119 0.63 -21.18 -0.31
C ARG A 119 1.22 -19.99 0.43
N ILE A 120 1.26 -18.82 -0.22
CA ILE A 120 1.76 -17.58 0.39
C ILE A 120 0.96 -17.20 1.62
N LYS A 121 -0.37 -17.20 1.55
CA LYS A 121 -1.22 -16.85 2.70
C LYS A 121 -0.88 -17.69 3.94
N ALA A 122 -0.81 -19.01 3.80
CA ALA A 122 -0.51 -19.92 4.89
C ALA A 122 0.90 -19.70 5.46
N ARG A 123 1.89 -19.56 4.58
CA ARG A 123 3.29 -19.36 4.98
C ARG A 123 3.50 -18.02 5.65
N PHE A 124 2.89 -16.96 5.16
CA PHE A 124 3.05 -15.62 5.69
C PHE A 124 2.45 -15.46 7.09
N VAL A 125 1.37 -16.16 7.42
CA VAL A 125 0.89 -16.25 8.81
C VAL A 125 1.97 -16.84 9.72
N THR A 126 2.57 -17.95 9.31
CA THR A 126 3.63 -18.60 10.08
C THR A 126 4.88 -17.72 10.22
N LEU A 127 5.31 -17.09 9.12
CA LEU A 127 6.47 -16.20 9.12
C LEU A 127 6.23 -14.95 9.97
N ALA A 128 5.05 -14.34 9.84
CA ALA A 128 4.67 -13.19 10.64
C ALA A 128 4.72 -13.51 12.13
N ASN A 129 4.08 -14.60 12.53
CA ASN A 129 4.05 -15.01 13.94
C ASN A 129 5.44 -15.37 14.48
N ARG A 130 6.35 -15.86 13.64
CA ARG A 130 7.75 -16.08 14.04
C ARG A 130 8.47 -14.77 14.35
N VAL A 131 8.17 -13.70 13.60
CA VAL A 131 8.82 -12.40 13.76
C VAL A 131 8.21 -11.60 14.90
N VAL A 132 6.87 -11.51 14.96
CA VAL A 132 6.17 -10.61 15.88
C VAL A 132 5.72 -11.28 17.17
N GLY A 133 5.58 -12.59 17.18
CA GLY A 133 5.10 -13.38 18.31
C GLY A 133 3.95 -14.30 17.90
N GLU A 134 3.87 -15.45 18.55
CA GLU A 134 2.89 -16.49 18.21
C GLU A 134 1.45 -15.99 18.42
N GLY A 135 0.57 -16.26 17.44
CA GLY A 135 -0.84 -15.92 17.49
C GLY A 135 -1.15 -14.42 17.37
N VAL A 136 -0.18 -13.57 17.11
CA VAL A 136 -0.38 -12.12 16.87
C VAL A 136 -1.09 -11.90 15.54
N VAL A 137 -0.61 -12.54 14.47
CA VAL A 137 -1.24 -12.49 13.15
C VAL A 137 -2.18 -13.68 12.99
N VAL A 138 -3.45 -13.39 12.78
CA VAL A 138 -4.53 -14.38 12.63
C VAL A 138 -4.66 -14.84 11.19
N ALA A 139 -4.60 -13.89 10.26
CA ALA A 139 -4.71 -14.17 8.82
C ALA A 139 -3.90 -13.18 7.99
N VAL A 140 -3.56 -13.61 6.78
CA VAL A 140 -2.96 -12.77 5.74
C VAL A 140 -3.92 -12.73 4.55
N LEU A 141 -4.36 -11.53 4.23
CA LEU A 141 -5.27 -11.24 3.12
C LEU A 141 -4.48 -10.68 1.94
N VAL A 142 -4.64 -11.27 0.77
CA VAL A 142 -4.04 -10.73 -0.47
C VAL A 142 -5.06 -9.83 -1.12
N GLN A 143 -4.75 -8.54 -1.18
CA GLN A 143 -5.61 -7.52 -1.80
C GLN A 143 -5.42 -7.49 -3.32
N SER A 144 -4.18 -7.57 -3.75
CA SER A 144 -3.85 -7.70 -5.15
C SER A 144 -2.55 -8.48 -5.34
N ALA A 145 -2.43 -9.14 -6.49
CA ALA A 145 -1.21 -9.78 -6.95
C ALA A 145 -1.09 -9.53 -8.45
N LEU A 146 -0.10 -8.75 -8.83
CA LEU A 146 0.17 -8.39 -10.22
C LEU A 146 1.48 -9.04 -10.65
N TYR A 147 1.51 -9.47 -11.90
CA TYR A 147 2.70 -10.01 -12.53
C TYR A 147 3.00 -9.21 -13.79
N ASN A 148 4.17 -8.58 -13.81
CA ASN A 148 4.70 -7.90 -14.98
C ASN A 148 5.89 -8.72 -15.51
N GLY A 149 5.62 -9.54 -16.51
CA GLY A 149 6.63 -10.35 -17.20
C GLY A 149 6.96 -9.77 -18.57
N THR A 150 8.19 -9.96 -18.99
CA THR A 150 8.66 -9.71 -20.36
C THR A 150 8.75 -11.01 -21.13
#